data_f8fd6c8eea50b38a62f125de3073a4a6
#
_entry.id   f8fd6c8eea50b38a62f125de3073a4a6
#
_cell.length_a   1.000
_cell.length_b   1.000
_cell.length_c   1.000
_cell.angle_alpha   90.00
_cell.angle_beta   90.00
_cell.angle_gamma   90.00
#
_symmetry.space_group_name_H-M   'P 1'
#
loop_
_entity.id
_entity.type
_entity.pdbx_description
1 polymer ?
#
loop_
_entity_poly.entity_id
_entity_poly.type
_entity_poly.pdbx_seq_one_letter_code
_entity_poly.pdbx_strand_id
1 'polypeptide(L)'
;MALLGIGSAKIDLILEKDIYRPGEQVKGYFLIKGGTTLQQLKRIDCDLVMFDQEYKNEQIVDAITILTSESIQSEVDSKIPFTFRLPYSVRATTSTLAYRFNTRLAFKQGVESLDQDAIRVIEG
;
A
#
# COMPACT_ATOMS: atom_id res chain seq x y z
N MET A 1 -4.99 -17.46 20.25
CA MET A 1 -5.87 -16.58 19.50
C MET A 1 -5.09 -15.35 19.05
N ALA A 2 -5.08 -15.09 17.77
CA ALA A 2 -4.43 -13.89 17.27
C ALA A 2 -5.33 -12.71 17.53
N LEU A 3 -5.00 -11.89 18.51
CA LEU A 3 -5.72 -10.68 18.82
C LEU A 3 -5.11 -9.53 18.03
N LEU A 4 -5.90 -8.85 17.21
CA LEU A 4 -5.48 -7.64 16.51
C LEU A 4 -4.21 -7.83 15.68
N GLY A 5 -4.06 -9.01 15.07
CA GLY A 5 -2.93 -9.29 14.19
C GLY A 5 -1.64 -9.69 14.88
N ILE A 6 -1.64 -9.92 16.20
CA ILE A 6 -0.47 -10.43 16.90
C ILE A 6 -0.11 -11.80 16.32
N GLY A 7 1.12 -11.97 15.85
CA GLY A 7 1.59 -13.18 15.20
C GLY A 7 1.17 -13.34 13.74
N SER A 8 0.41 -12.38 13.20
CA SER A 8 0.02 -12.37 11.78
C SER A 8 1.15 -11.93 10.89
N ALA A 9 1.07 -12.31 9.61
CA ALA A 9 1.95 -11.77 8.58
C ALA A 9 1.76 -10.26 8.45
N LYS A 10 2.80 -9.58 8.00
CA LYS A 10 2.82 -8.11 7.84
C LYS A 10 3.17 -7.75 6.42
N ILE A 11 2.53 -6.71 5.90
CA ILE A 11 2.80 -6.18 4.57
C ILE A 11 3.58 -4.89 4.66
N ASP A 12 4.49 -4.70 3.70
CA ASP A 12 5.22 -3.46 3.51
C ASP A 12 5.32 -3.21 2.00
N LEU A 13 4.92 -2.02 1.56
CA LEU A 13 5.07 -1.62 0.16
C LEU A 13 6.46 -1.02 -0.03
N ILE A 14 7.27 -1.65 -0.84
CA ILE A 14 8.63 -1.20 -1.15
C ILE A 14 8.60 -0.57 -2.53
N LEU A 15 8.86 0.73 -2.61
CA LEU A 15 8.86 1.48 -3.87
C LEU A 15 10.29 1.68 -4.35
N GLU A 16 10.49 1.74 -5.68
CA GLU A 16 11.81 1.98 -6.26
C GLU A 16 12.36 3.37 -5.91
N LYS A 17 11.44 4.34 -5.74
CA LYS A 17 11.81 5.71 -5.33
C LYS A 17 10.61 6.34 -4.63
N ASP A 18 10.80 7.55 -4.12
CA ASP A 18 9.75 8.26 -3.40
C ASP A 18 9.35 9.60 -4.03
N ILE A 19 9.96 9.96 -5.16
CA ILE A 19 9.66 11.20 -5.88
C ILE A 19 9.21 10.83 -7.29
N TYR A 20 8.05 11.35 -7.69
CA TYR A 20 7.42 11.01 -8.98
C TYR A 20 6.84 12.26 -9.63
N ARG A 21 6.56 12.15 -10.94
CA ARG A 21 5.87 13.17 -11.72
C ARG A 21 4.48 12.69 -12.11
N PRO A 22 3.53 13.61 -12.36
CA PRO A 22 2.22 13.20 -12.88
C PRO A 22 2.36 12.33 -14.12
N GLY A 23 1.57 11.26 -14.21
CA GLY A 23 1.61 10.32 -15.31
C GLY A 23 2.72 9.29 -15.24
N GLU A 24 3.61 9.40 -14.29
CA GLU A 24 4.73 8.46 -14.16
C GLU A 24 4.24 7.12 -13.61
N GLN A 25 4.89 6.04 -14.03
CA GLN A 25 4.60 4.71 -13.51
C GLN A 25 5.39 4.48 -12.22
N VAL A 26 4.66 4.19 -11.15
CA VAL A 26 5.24 3.82 -9.85
C VAL A 26 5.46 2.31 -9.87
N LYS A 27 6.67 1.88 -9.53
CA LYS A 27 7.02 0.46 -9.50
C LYS A 27 7.59 0.09 -8.14
N GLY A 28 7.34 -1.14 -7.76
CA GLY A 28 7.86 -1.69 -6.52
C GLY A 28 7.32 -3.09 -6.30
N TYR A 29 7.21 -3.47 -5.04
CA TYR A 29 6.61 -4.75 -4.68
C TYR A 29 6.05 -4.67 -3.26
N PHE A 30 5.07 -5.52 -3.01
CA PHE A 30 4.61 -5.77 -1.65
C PHE A 30 5.48 -6.86 -1.06
N LEU A 31 6.13 -6.55 0.05
CA LEU A 31 6.85 -7.54 0.84
C LEU A 31 5.91 -8.01 1.95
N ILE A 32 5.63 -9.30 1.97
CA ILE A 32 4.78 -9.89 3.00
C ILE A 32 5.65 -10.80 3.84
N LYS A 33 5.85 -10.41 5.09
CA LYS A 33 6.64 -11.19 6.05
C LYS A 33 5.72 -12.16 6.76
N GLY A 34 5.97 -13.46 6.63
CA GLY A 34 5.16 -14.48 7.27
C GLY A 34 5.14 -14.32 8.78
N GLY A 35 3.98 -14.61 9.37
CA GLY A 35 3.81 -14.58 10.82
C GLY A 35 4.17 -15.93 11.45
N THR A 36 3.61 -16.19 12.62
CA THR A 36 3.89 -17.41 13.38
C THR A 36 3.13 -18.62 12.85
N THR A 37 2.10 -18.42 12.03
CA THR A 37 1.28 -19.50 11.48
C THR A 37 1.07 -19.30 9.99
N LEU A 38 0.69 -20.38 9.31
CA LEU A 38 0.25 -20.32 7.92
C LEU A 38 -1.00 -19.45 7.82
N GLN A 39 -1.04 -18.52 6.88
CA GLN A 39 -2.19 -17.68 6.63
C GLN A 39 -2.52 -17.64 5.15
N GLN A 40 -3.79 -17.60 4.82
CA GLN A 40 -4.23 -17.50 3.43
C GLN A 40 -4.68 -16.08 3.12
N LEU A 41 -4.08 -15.50 2.08
CA LEU A 41 -4.43 -14.18 1.61
C LEU A 41 -5.81 -14.16 1.00
N LYS A 42 -6.51 -13.05 1.18
CA LYS A 42 -7.78 -12.78 0.54
C LYS A 42 -7.62 -11.68 -0.51
N ARG A 43 -7.02 -10.56 -0.12
CA ARG A 43 -6.78 -9.46 -1.05
C ARG A 43 -5.78 -8.46 -0.49
N ILE A 44 -5.22 -7.68 -1.40
CA ILE A 44 -4.41 -6.51 -1.08
C ILE A 44 -5.11 -5.31 -1.70
N ASP A 45 -5.45 -4.32 -0.88
CA ASP A 45 -5.97 -3.04 -1.34
C ASP A 45 -4.87 -1.99 -1.18
N CYS A 46 -4.65 -1.19 -2.22
CA CYS A 46 -3.67 -0.11 -2.16
C CYS A 46 -4.29 1.15 -2.75
N ASP A 47 -4.48 2.15 -1.91
CA ASP A 47 -5.09 3.42 -2.28
C ASP A 47 -4.03 4.51 -2.34
N LEU A 48 -4.06 5.31 -3.41
CA LEU A 48 -3.31 6.57 -3.45
C LEU A 48 -4.19 7.64 -2.82
N VAL A 49 -3.76 8.17 -1.70
CA VAL A 49 -4.51 9.14 -0.92
C VAL A 49 -3.84 10.51 -1.00
N MET A 50 -4.63 11.53 -1.28
CA MET A 50 -4.22 12.92 -1.24
C MET A 50 -4.77 13.54 0.04
N PHE A 51 -3.91 14.18 0.81
CA PHE A 51 -4.30 14.90 2.01
C PHE A 51 -4.06 16.39 1.82
N ASP A 52 -5.13 17.18 1.98
CA ASP A 52 -5.09 18.63 1.92
C ASP A 52 -5.19 19.19 3.33
N GLN A 53 -4.08 19.66 3.87
CA GLN A 53 -4.02 20.15 5.23
C GLN A 53 -4.81 21.45 5.42
N GLU A 54 -4.87 22.26 4.37
CA GLU A 54 -5.58 23.55 4.42
C GLU A 54 -7.07 23.35 4.69
N TYR A 55 -7.69 22.38 4.00
CA TYR A 55 -9.10 22.06 4.15
C TYR A 55 -9.34 20.86 5.05
N LYS A 56 -8.29 20.28 5.59
CA LYS A 56 -8.34 19.05 6.42
C LYS A 56 -9.14 17.95 5.74
N ASN A 57 -8.92 17.79 4.46
CA ASN A 57 -9.64 16.87 3.60
C ASN A 57 -8.72 15.78 3.08
N GLU A 58 -9.21 14.54 3.15
CA GLU A 58 -8.50 13.38 2.65
C GLU A 58 -9.32 12.77 1.52
N GLN A 59 -8.66 12.49 0.38
CA GLN A 59 -9.33 12.03 -0.83
C GLN A 59 -8.58 10.84 -1.42
N ILE A 60 -9.31 9.79 -1.77
CA ILE A 60 -8.72 8.69 -2.53
C ILE A 60 -8.65 9.15 -3.99
N VAL A 61 -7.42 9.28 -4.50
CA VAL A 61 -7.19 9.71 -5.88
C VAL A 61 -7.39 8.55 -6.83
N ASP A 62 -6.88 7.37 -6.46
CA ASP A 62 -6.99 6.16 -7.26
C ASP A 62 -6.68 4.96 -6.37
N ALA A 63 -7.06 3.77 -6.81
CA ALA A 63 -6.90 2.57 -6.01
C ALA A 63 -6.68 1.35 -6.89
N ILE A 64 -5.95 0.37 -6.35
CA ILE A 64 -5.88 -0.96 -6.96
C ILE A 64 -6.23 -2.01 -5.93
N THR A 65 -6.79 -3.10 -6.39
CA THR A 65 -7.10 -4.27 -5.57
C THR A 65 -6.52 -5.51 -6.25
N ILE A 66 -5.76 -6.28 -5.50
CA ILE A 66 -5.23 -7.55 -5.97
C ILE A 66 -5.95 -8.66 -5.21
N LEU A 67 -6.70 -9.48 -5.95
CA LEU A 67 -7.36 -10.65 -5.39
C LEU A 67 -6.40 -11.83 -5.50
N THR A 68 -6.16 -12.52 -4.40
CA THR A 68 -5.26 -13.66 -4.39
C THR A 68 -5.67 -14.65 -3.31
N SER A 69 -5.42 -15.93 -3.58
CA SER A 69 -5.65 -16.98 -2.61
C SER A 69 -4.33 -17.62 -2.15
N GLU A 70 -3.21 -16.95 -2.40
CA GLU A 70 -1.91 -17.46 -1.99
C GLU A 70 -1.84 -17.69 -0.49
N SER A 71 -1.15 -18.76 -0.11
CA SER A 71 -0.87 -19.05 1.29
C SER A 71 0.51 -18.48 1.65
N ILE A 72 0.56 -17.80 2.78
CA ILE A 72 1.81 -17.27 3.32
C ILE A 72 2.29 -18.23 4.39
N GLN A 73 3.43 -18.88 4.12
CA GLN A 73 4.05 -19.81 5.05
C GLN A 73 4.54 -19.07 6.29
N SER A 74 4.52 -19.76 7.41
CA SER A 74 5.05 -19.23 8.67
C SER A 74 6.54 -18.90 8.50
N GLU A 75 6.95 -17.71 8.94
CA GLU A 75 8.34 -17.24 8.96
C GLU A 75 8.99 -17.14 7.56
N VAL A 76 8.19 -17.11 6.49
CA VAL A 76 8.69 -17.00 5.11
C VAL A 76 8.24 -15.69 4.50
N ASP A 77 9.17 -15.00 3.84
CA ASP A 77 8.87 -13.75 3.14
C ASP A 77 8.38 -14.04 1.72
N SER A 78 7.40 -13.27 1.27
CA SER A 78 6.85 -13.34 -0.09
C SER A 78 6.86 -11.96 -0.72
N LYS A 79 7.05 -11.91 -2.04
CA LYS A 79 7.04 -10.65 -2.78
C LYS A 79 5.99 -10.70 -3.88
N ILE A 80 5.19 -9.65 -3.98
CA ILE A 80 4.18 -9.52 -5.03
C ILE A 80 4.47 -8.22 -5.79
N PRO A 81 4.68 -8.26 -7.11
CA PRO A 81 4.98 -7.06 -7.88
C PRO A 81 3.87 -6.02 -7.78
N PHE A 82 4.26 -4.75 -7.75
CA PHE A 82 3.36 -3.61 -7.71
C PHE A 82 3.71 -2.66 -8.85
N THR A 83 2.71 -2.28 -9.64
CA THR A 83 2.82 -1.19 -10.60
C THR A 83 1.58 -0.33 -10.51
N PHE A 84 1.76 0.98 -10.63
CA PHE A 84 0.68 1.93 -10.52
C PHE A 84 1.03 3.16 -11.33
N ARG A 85 0.14 3.58 -12.23
CA ARG A 85 0.38 4.81 -12.99
C ARG A 85 -0.29 5.97 -12.29
N LEU A 86 0.51 6.98 -11.94
CA LEU A 86 -0.05 8.21 -11.37
C LEU A 86 -0.92 8.88 -12.43
N PRO A 87 -2.13 9.33 -12.05
CA PRO A 87 -2.94 10.13 -12.97
C PRO A 87 -2.16 11.38 -13.43
N TYR A 88 -2.35 11.77 -14.67
CA TYR A 88 -1.71 13.00 -15.19
C TYR A 88 -2.24 14.24 -14.49
N SER A 89 -3.41 14.16 -13.89
CA SER A 89 -4.09 15.28 -13.23
C SER A 89 -3.65 15.52 -11.79
N VAL A 90 -2.77 14.67 -11.22
CA VAL A 90 -2.34 14.88 -9.84
C VAL A 90 -1.54 16.18 -9.74
N ARG A 91 -1.80 16.93 -8.68
CA ARG A 91 -1.09 18.18 -8.42
C ARG A 91 0.23 17.90 -7.70
N ALA A 92 1.19 18.79 -7.85
CA ALA A 92 2.47 18.67 -7.15
C ALA A 92 2.27 18.79 -5.64
N THR A 93 3.09 18.07 -4.89
CA THR A 93 3.15 18.18 -3.44
C THR A 93 3.53 19.59 -3.03
N THR A 94 2.86 20.14 -2.02
CA THR A 94 3.14 21.46 -1.47
C THR A 94 3.30 21.33 0.05
N SER A 95 3.48 22.47 0.71
CA SER A 95 3.52 22.47 2.18
C SER A 95 2.22 22.05 2.82
N THR A 96 1.09 22.09 2.07
CA THR A 96 -0.23 21.74 2.57
C THR A 96 -0.86 20.56 1.85
N LEU A 97 -0.25 20.06 0.78
CA LEU A 97 -0.79 18.98 -0.04
C LEU A 97 0.22 17.82 -0.07
N ALA A 98 -0.20 16.66 0.40
CA ALA A 98 0.66 15.49 0.51
C ALA A 98 -0.03 14.26 -0.07
N TYR A 99 0.79 13.27 -0.46
CA TYR A 99 0.30 12.00 -0.99
C TYR A 99 0.91 10.83 -0.24
N ARG A 100 0.14 9.77 -0.10
CA ARG A 100 0.66 8.50 0.42
C ARG A 100 -0.11 7.35 -0.17
N PHE A 101 0.55 6.19 -0.22
CA PHE A 101 -0.12 4.93 -0.50
C PHE A 101 -0.54 4.32 0.84
N ASN A 102 -1.81 4.01 0.97
CA ASN A 102 -2.34 3.25 2.08
C ASN A 102 -2.59 1.83 1.60
N THR A 103 -1.89 0.88 2.19
CA THR A 103 -1.99 -0.53 1.81
C THR A 103 -2.68 -1.31 2.92
N ARG A 104 -3.59 -2.19 2.55
CA ARG A 104 -4.26 -3.08 3.47
C ARG A 104 -4.19 -4.50 2.94
N LEU A 105 -3.66 -5.39 3.77
CA LEU A 105 -3.60 -6.82 3.49
C LEU A 105 -4.67 -7.50 4.32
N ALA A 106 -5.61 -8.19 3.66
CA ALA A 106 -6.68 -8.91 4.32
C ALA A 106 -6.47 -10.43 4.16
N PHE A 107 -6.66 -11.15 5.25
CA PHE A 107 -6.56 -12.61 5.29
C PHE A 107 -7.95 -13.23 5.43
N LYS A 108 -8.09 -14.49 5.02
CA LYS A 108 -9.34 -15.22 5.19
C LYS A 108 -9.74 -15.35 6.65
N GLN A 109 -8.79 -15.34 7.56
CA GLN A 109 -9.03 -15.42 9.00
C GLN A 109 -9.59 -14.14 9.60
N GLY A 110 -9.77 -13.09 8.80
CA GLY A 110 -10.37 -11.84 9.23
C GLY A 110 -9.38 -10.83 9.82
N VAL A 111 -8.10 -11.16 9.89
CA VAL A 111 -7.07 -10.24 10.37
C VAL A 111 -6.63 -9.34 9.23
N GLU A 112 -6.09 -8.16 9.56
CA GLU A 112 -5.60 -7.21 8.57
C GLU A 112 -4.22 -6.71 8.96
N SER A 113 -3.42 -6.37 7.95
CA SER A 113 -2.15 -5.67 8.14
C SER A 113 -2.21 -4.38 7.32
N LEU A 114 -1.77 -3.28 7.91
CA LEU A 114 -1.83 -1.95 7.30
C LEU A 114 -0.42 -1.41 7.12
N ASP A 115 -0.24 -0.64 6.04
CA ASP A 115 1.03 0.03 5.75
C ASP A 115 0.76 1.37 5.09
N GLN A 116 1.63 2.34 5.33
CA GLN A 116 1.52 3.67 4.73
C GLN A 116 2.89 4.10 4.22
N ASP A 117 2.92 4.60 2.98
CA ASP A 117 4.16 5.05 2.34
C ASP A 117 3.94 6.39 1.68
N ALA A 118 4.62 7.41 2.18
CA ALA A 118 4.54 8.75 1.61
C ALA A 118 5.31 8.82 0.31
N ILE A 119 4.77 9.56 -0.65
CA ILE A 119 5.47 9.91 -1.88
C ILE A 119 5.40 11.42 -2.07
N ARG A 120 6.31 11.93 -2.87
CA ARG A 120 6.34 13.33 -3.27
C ARG A 120 6.08 13.42 -4.77
N VAL A 121 5.14 14.28 -5.15
CA VAL A 121 4.83 14.55 -6.56
C VAL A 121 5.45 15.89 -6.90
N ILE A 122 6.29 15.93 -7.92
CA ILE A 122 6.90 17.15 -8.41
C ILE A 122 6.33 17.49 -9.78
N GLU A 123 6.45 18.75 -10.19
CA GLU A 123 5.95 19.17 -11.49
C GLU A 123 6.70 18.47 -12.61
N GLY A 124 5.93 18.05 -13.60
CA GLY A 124 6.47 17.30 -14.75
C GLY A 124 7.07 18.17 -15.82
#